data_07f24a575aa612600aa57d9891356f3c
#
_entry.id   07f24a575aa612600aa57d9891356f3c
#
_cell.length_a   1.000
_cell.length_b   1.000
_cell.length_c   1.000
_cell.angle_alpha   90.00
_cell.angle_beta   90.00
_cell.angle_gamma   90.00
#
_symmetry.space_group_name_H-M   'P 1'
#
loop_
_entity.id
_entity.type
_entity.pdbx_description
1 polymer ?
#
loop_
_entity_poly.entity_id
_entity_poly.type
_entity_poly.pdbx_seq_one_letter_code
_entity_poly.pdbx_strand_id
1 'polypeptide(L)'
;MSTHTARLVWNRTTETMDPKTYARDHQWRFDSGVTVAASAAAGPAIPPGTVGADTVDPEEAVVAALAGCHMLFFLALAAKKGLTIDRYEDAPHGVLENK
;
A
#
# COMPACT_ATOMS: atom_id res chain seq x y z
N MET A 1 19.15 -15.85 0.33
CA MET A 1 17.80 -15.68 0.91
C MET A 1 17.76 -14.41 1.75
N SER A 2 16.70 -13.66 1.64
CA SER A 2 16.52 -12.44 2.43
C SER A 2 15.18 -12.47 3.17
N THR A 3 15.14 -11.83 4.35
CA THR A 3 13.93 -11.72 5.15
C THR A 3 13.45 -10.29 5.11
N HIS A 4 12.16 -10.13 4.89
CA HIS A 4 11.51 -8.82 4.81
C HIS A 4 10.36 -8.79 5.79
N THR A 5 10.28 -7.74 6.59
CA THR A 5 9.29 -7.63 7.66
C THR A 5 8.58 -6.28 7.63
N ALA A 6 7.40 -6.28 8.16
CA ALA A 6 6.64 -5.07 8.43
C ALA A 6 5.84 -5.28 9.70
N ARG A 7 5.48 -4.20 10.34
CA ARG A 7 4.67 -4.22 11.56
C ARG A 7 3.45 -3.36 11.36
N LEU A 8 2.28 -3.90 11.65
CA LEU A 8 1.01 -3.20 11.55
C LEU A 8 0.52 -2.90 12.96
N VAL A 9 0.09 -1.66 13.18
CA VAL A 9 -0.42 -1.23 14.49
C VAL A 9 -1.74 -0.51 14.31
N TRP A 10 -2.79 -1.07 14.89
CA TRP A 10 -4.13 -0.47 14.93
C TRP A 10 -4.55 -0.30 16.39
N ASN A 11 -5.12 0.83 16.73
CA ASN A 11 -5.67 1.10 18.05
C ASN A 11 -7.11 1.58 17.90
N ARG A 12 -7.97 1.09 18.77
CA ARG A 12 -9.36 1.54 18.80
C ARG A 12 -9.44 2.99 19.27
N THR A 13 -10.19 3.80 18.52
CA THR A 13 -10.42 5.20 18.83
C THR A 13 -11.89 5.49 19.16
N THR A 14 -12.74 4.49 19.02
CA THR A 14 -14.15 4.59 19.37
C THR A 14 -14.44 3.86 20.69
N GLU A 15 -15.55 4.20 21.32
CA GLU A 15 -15.93 3.58 22.60
C GLU A 15 -16.16 2.08 22.47
N THR A 16 -16.72 1.65 21.33
CA THR A 16 -17.04 0.24 21.08
C THR A 16 -16.56 -0.16 19.68
N MET A 17 -16.55 -1.49 19.42
CA MET A 17 -16.25 -2.06 18.11
C MET A 17 -17.51 -2.20 17.25
N ASP A 18 -18.21 -1.08 17.02
CA ASP A 18 -19.37 -1.05 16.12
C ASP A 18 -18.87 -1.10 14.67
N PRO A 19 -19.30 -2.08 13.86
CA PRO A 19 -18.88 -2.17 12.46
C PRO A 19 -19.15 -0.92 11.63
N LYS A 20 -20.11 -0.12 12.04
CA LYS A 20 -20.49 1.10 11.31
C LYS A 20 -19.63 2.31 11.67
N THR A 21 -18.89 2.27 12.76
CA THR A 21 -18.24 3.47 13.30
C THR A 21 -16.76 3.33 13.60
N TYR A 22 -16.23 2.11 13.77
CA TYR A 22 -14.82 2.00 14.13
C TYR A 22 -13.93 2.46 12.96
N ALA A 23 -12.86 3.19 13.26
CA ALA A 23 -11.91 3.66 12.27
C ALA A 23 -11.06 2.50 11.76
N ARG A 24 -10.85 2.47 10.45
CA ARG A 24 -9.99 1.47 9.79
C ARG A 24 -8.55 1.92 9.71
N ASP A 25 -8.27 3.14 10.11
CA ASP A 25 -6.93 3.73 10.05
C ASP A 25 -5.98 2.99 10.96
N HIS A 26 -4.78 2.77 10.46
CA HIS A 26 -3.70 2.07 11.16
C HIS A 26 -2.36 2.51 10.58
N GLN A 27 -1.29 1.93 11.05
CA GLN A 27 0.06 2.25 10.57
C GLN A 27 0.78 1.00 10.13
N TRP A 28 1.53 1.14 9.05
CA TRP A 28 2.53 0.15 8.63
C TRP A 28 3.89 0.72 8.97
N ARG A 29 4.69 -0.06 9.71
CA ARG A 29 6.04 0.32 10.09
C ARG A 29 7.03 -0.65 9.47
N PHE A 30 8.01 -0.11 8.79
CA PHE A 30 9.01 -0.91 8.08
C PHE A 30 10.36 -0.84 8.80
N ASP A 31 11.21 -1.85 8.57
CA ASP A 31 12.54 -1.94 9.17
C ASP A 31 13.41 -0.72 8.85
N SER A 32 13.18 -0.10 7.70
CA SER A 32 13.89 1.12 7.29
C SER A 32 13.60 2.33 8.15
N GLY A 33 12.60 2.25 9.04
CA GLY A 33 12.13 3.36 9.84
C GLY A 33 11.00 4.16 9.23
N VAL A 34 10.59 3.80 8.00
CA VAL A 34 9.45 4.45 7.34
C VAL A 34 8.14 3.98 7.97
N THR A 35 7.27 4.92 8.29
CA THR A 35 5.90 4.66 8.73
C THR A 35 4.93 5.18 7.68
N VAL A 36 3.95 4.36 7.33
CA VAL A 36 2.93 4.70 6.35
C VAL A 36 1.57 4.70 7.03
N ALA A 37 0.83 5.80 6.86
CA ALA A 37 -0.56 5.86 7.28
C ALA A 37 -1.40 5.02 6.32
N ALA A 38 -2.14 4.06 6.85
CA ALA A 38 -2.88 3.07 6.07
C ALA A 38 -4.31 2.96 6.53
N SER A 39 -5.18 2.46 5.68
CA SER A 39 -6.58 2.25 6.00
C SER A 39 -7.19 1.25 5.01
N ALA A 40 -8.49 1.05 5.08
CA ALA A 40 -9.21 0.26 4.09
C ALA A 40 -9.41 1.07 2.81
N ALA A 41 -9.60 0.38 1.69
CA ALA A 41 -10.02 1.03 0.44
C ALA A 41 -11.46 1.52 0.61
N ALA A 42 -11.70 2.79 0.32
CA ALA A 42 -13.05 3.35 0.36
C ALA A 42 -13.93 2.68 -0.70
N GLY A 43 -15.19 2.45 -0.37
CA GLY A 43 -16.11 1.81 -1.29
C GLY A 43 -17.47 1.56 -0.65
N PRO A 44 -18.43 0.98 -1.41
CA PRO A 44 -19.80 0.80 -0.91
C PRO A 44 -19.91 -0.09 0.34
N ALA A 45 -18.97 -1.02 0.51
CA ALA A 45 -18.96 -1.93 1.65
C ALA A 45 -18.35 -1.32 2.91
N ILE A 46 -17.75 -0.13 2.81
CA ILE A 46 -17.08 0.53 3.92
C ILE A 46 -17.93 1.69 4.40
N PRO A 47 -18.31 1.74 5.70
CA PRO A 47 -19.15 2.82 6.21
C PRO A 47 -18.48 4.20 6.07
N PRO A 48 -19.27 5.26 5.81
CA PRO A 48 -18.73 6.61 5.71
C PRO A 48 -18.02 7.05 6.99
N GLY A 49 -16.96 7.82 6.84
CA GLY A 49 -16.23 8.40 7.97
C GLY A 49 -15.30 7.45 8.71
N THR A 50 -15.10 6.23 8.20
CA THR A 50 -14.25 5.22 8.84
C THR A 50 -12.91 5.04 8.16
N VAL A 51 -12.66 5.76 7.06
CA VAL A 51 -11.38 5.76 6.32
C VAL A 51 -10.84 7.18 6.32
N GLY A 52 -9.65 7.37 6.85
CA GLY A 52 -9.01 8.67 6.91
C GLY A 52 -8.50 9.13 5.55
N ALA A 53 -8.29 10.45 5.44
CA ALA A 53 -7.64 11.05 4.28
C ALA A 53 -6.15 10.71 4.27
N ASP A 54 -5.55 10.73 3.08
CA ASP A 54 -4.10 10.55 2.91
C ASP A 54 -3.57 9.23 3.48
N THR A 55 -4.34 8.17 3.28
CA THR A 55 -3.97 6.81 3.70
C THR A 55 -3.78 5.90 2.49
N VAL A 56 -2.95 4.89 2.66
CA VAL A 56 -2.73 3.85 1.66
C VAL A 56 -3.59 2.65 2.03
N ASP A 57 -4.27 2.07 1.04
CA ASP A 57 -5.01 0.82 1.25
C ASP A 57 -4.18 -0.38 0.77
N PRO A 58 -4.51 -1.60 1.24
CA PRO A 58 -3.73 -2.79 0.88
C PRO A 58 -3.73 -3.11 -0.61
N GLU A 59 -4.83 -2.85 -1.30
CA GLU A 59 -4.97 -3.17 -2.72
C GLU A 59 -4.02 -2.31 -3.56
N GLU A 60 -4.01 -0.98 -3.34
CA GLU A 60 -3.10 -0.11 -4.08
C GLU A 60 -1.64 -0.36 -3.69
N ALA A 61 -1.39 -0.80 -2.45
CA ALA A 61 -0.05 -1.15 -2.01
C ALA A 61 0.51 -2.35 -2.79
N VAL A 62 -0.31 -3.36 -3.04
CA VAL A 62 0.08 -4.52 -3.85
C VAL A 62 0.40 -4.09 -5.27
N VAL A 63 -0.43 -3.25 -5.86
CA VAL A 63 -0.22 -2.72 -7.22
C VAL A 63 1.12 -1.96 -7.29
N ALA A 64 1.36 -1.06 -6.34
CA ALA A 64 2.59 -0.28 -6.28
C ALA A 64 3.82 -1.18 -6.07
N ALA A 65 3.72 -2.17 -5.20
CA ALA A 65 4.82 -3.08 -4.90
C ALA A 65 5.23 -3.90 -6.12
N LEU A 66 4.26 -4.45 -6.84
CA LEU A 66 4.52 -5.20 -8.06
C LEU A 66 5.13 -4.33 -9.15
N ALA A 67 4.57 -3.15 -9.38
CA ALA A 67 5.07 -2.21 -10.36
C ALA A 67 6.49 -1.75 -10.02
N GLY A 68 6.76 -1.49 -8.75
CA GLY A 68 8.09 -1.11 -8.27
C GLY A 68 9.12 -2.19 -8.48
N CYS A 69 8.77 -3.43 -8.19
CA CYS A 69 9.65 -4.57 -8.42
C CYS A 69 9.98 -4.72 -9.92
N HIS A 70 8.98 -4.59 -10.77
CA HIS A 70 9.16 -4.65 -12.22
C HIS A 70 10.09 -3.54 -12.71
N MET A 71 9.88 -2.32 -12.26
CA MET A 71 10.70 -1.17 -12.60
C MET A 71 12.18 -1.40 -12.23
N LEU A 72 12.42 -1.85 -11.00
CA LEU A 72 13.77 -2.08 -10.50
C LEU A 72 14.50 -3.14 -11.34
N PHE A 73 13.82 -4.19 -11.72
CA PHE A 73 14.37 -5.22 -12.61
C PHE A 73 14.70 -4.67 -13.99
N PHE A 74 13.79 -3.91 -14.57
CA PHE A 74 14.00 -3.29 -15.87
C PHE A 74 15.22 -2.36 -15.84
N LEU A 75 15.31 -1.51 -14.84
CA LEU A 75 16.43 -0.58 -14.72
C LEU A 75 17.77 -1.30 -14.53
N ALA A 76 17.77 -2.37 -13.74
CA ALA A 76 18.98 -3.18 -13.55
C ALA A 76 19.44 -3.84 -14.85
N LEU A 77 18.51 -4.39 -15.63
CA LEU A 77 18.84 -5.00 -16.93
C LEU A 77 19.32 -3.95 -17.93
N ALA A 78 18.69 -2.78 -17.96
CA ALA A 78 19.11 -1.69 -18.83
C ALA A 78 20.53 -1.24 -18.50
N ALA A 79 20.82 -1.05 -17.24
CA ALA A 79 22.17 -0.67 -16.78
C ALA A 79 23.21 -1.72 -17.17
N LYS A 80 22.88 -2.99 -16.98
CA LYS A 80 23.79 -4.10 -17.34
C LYS A 80 24.12 -4.13 -18.83
N LYS A 81 23.16 -3.72 -19.67
CA LYS A 81 23.34 -3.66 -21.11
C LYS A 81 23.94 -2.33 -21.60
N GLY A 82 24.29 -1.44 -20.69
CA GLY A 82 24.88 -0.15 -21.01
C GLY A 82 23.88 0.88 -21.56
N LEU A 83 22.59 0.66 -21.35
CA LEU A 83 21.55 1.59 -21.76
C LEU A 83 21.35 2.65 -20.67
N THR A 84 21.21 3.89 -21.08
CA THR A 84 20.95 5.00 -20.16
C THR A 84 19.45 5.33 -20.19
N ILE A 85 18.81 5.21 -19.05
CA ILE A 85 17.39 5.54 -18.89
C ILE A 85 17.33 6.82 -18.08
N ASP A 86 16.73 7.87 -18.64
CA ASP A 86 16.62 9.16 -17.97
C ASP A 86 15.43 9.24 -17.04
N ARG A 87 14.36 8.51 -17.36
CA ARG A 87 13.12 8.57 -16.59
C ARG A 87 12.30 7.31 -16.80
N TYR A 88 11.64 6.87 -15.78
CA TYR A 88 10.68 5.76 -15.84
C TYR A 88 9.40 6.20 -15.16
N GLU A 89 8.28 6.00 -15.79
CA GLU A 89 6.97 6.31 -15.22
C GLU A 89 6.01 5.19 -15.55
N ASP A 90 5.21 4.80 -14.57
CA ASP A 90 4.20 3.77 -14.71
C ASP A 90 2.97 4.20 -13.93
N ALA A 91 1.80 4.00 -14.50
CA ALA A 91 0.53 4.26 -13.83
C ALA A 91 -0.26 2.94 -13.77
N PRO A 92 0.21 1.99 -12.98
CA PRO A 92 -0.41 0.68 -12.91
C PRO A 92 -1.79 0.72 -12.28
N HIS A 93 -2.63 -0.25 -12.62
CA HIS A 93 -3.92 -0.41 -11.97
C HIS A 93 -4.20 -1.90 -11.75
N GLY A 94 -4.99 -2.18 -10.73
CA GLY A 94 -5.45 -3.52 -10.44
C GLY A 94 -6.96 -3.51 -10.25
N VAL A 95 -7.59 -4.65 -10.47
CA VAL A 95 -9.02 -4.83 -10.30
C VAL A 95 -9.26 -5.96 -9.33
N LEU A 96 -10.07 -5.68 -8.30
CA LEU A 96 -10.51 -6.70 -7.36
C LEU A 96 -11.92 -7.13 -7.78
N GLU A 97 -12.06 -8.39 -8.15
CA GLU A 97 -13.37 -8.94 -8.54
C GLU A 97 -14.07 -9.56 -7.34
N ASN A 98 -15.35 -9.29 -7.24
CA ASN A 98 -16.24 -9.98 -6.30
C ASN A 98 -16.73 -11.26 -6.93
N LYS A 99 -16.63 -12.34 -6.19
CA LYS A 99 -17.12 -13.65 -6.63
C LYS A 99 -18.27 -14.15 -5.74
#